data_3b9f66f2d4983db35b3f98ac2735d2b3
#
_entry.id   3b9f66f2d4983db35b3f98ac2735d2b3
#
_cell.length_a   1.000
_cell.length_b   1.000
_cell.length_c   1.000
_cell.angle_alpha   90.00
_cell.angle_beta   90.00
_cell.angle_gamma   90.00
#
_symmetry.space_group_name_H-M   'P 1'
#
loop_
_entity.id
_entity.type
_entity.pdbx_description
1 polymer ?
#
loop_
_entity_poly.entity_id
_entity_poly.type
_entity_poly.pdbx_seq_one_letter_code
_entity_poly.pdbx_strand_id
1 'polypeptide(L)'
;MAMRGGSAIKDQDRSLVYSAEDLWSKALDRGGVVNFFGSTFTLPQQKILGDLSAMQRTVDFWLQSKALQSRFPNLGPLVVRGRKGERKAHYEPDGVIAIPLDQPWACKEAVLVHEFAHHCAWSTDAPAHGPAYRHAMVEVANFVFGAEAALLLRAAYDGAGLEVADAT
;
A
#
# COMPACT_ATOMS: atom_id res chain seq x y z
N MET A 1 -17.10 33.98 -15.47
CA MET A 1 -16.64 33.57 -14.14
C MET A 1 -15.57 32.49 -14.35
N ALA A 2 -14.31 32.85 -14.22
CA ALA A 2 -13.22 31.86 -14.39
C ALA A 2 -13.23 30.94 -13.19
N MET A 3 -13.54 29.68 -13.40
CA MET A 3 -13.28 28.61 -12.43
C MET A 3 -11.76 28.57 -12.18
N ARG A 4 -11.34 29.02 -11.02
CA ARG A 4 -9.96 28.80 -10.58
C ARG A 4 -9.81 27.28 -10.46
N GLY A 5 -9.07 26.68 -11.39
CA GLY A 5 -8.66 25.30 -11.26
C GLY A 5 -7.93 25.16 -9.93
N GLY A 6 -8.49 24.37 -9.02
CA GLY A 6 -7.81 24.05 -7.78
C GLY A 6 -6.46 23.44 -8.15
N SER A 7 -5.36 24.04 -7.70
CA SER A 7 -4.04 23.47 -7.84
C SER A 7 -4.07 22.11 -7.16
N ALA A 8 -3.78 21.04 -7.92
CA ALA A 8 -3.66 19.70 -7.36
C ALA A 8 -2.64 19.72 -6.21
N ILE A 9 -2.97 19.09 -5.08
CA ILE A 9 -2.08 19.00 -3.92
C ILE A 9 -0.82 18.25 -4.36
N LYS A 10 0.33 18.88 -4.17
CA LYS A 10 1.61 18.31 -4.59
C LYS A 10 1.99 17.11 -3.72
N ASP A 11 2.28 16.00 -4.37
CA ASP A 11 2.73 14.75 -3.74
C ASP A 11 4.25 14.74 -3.63
N GLN A 12 4.79 15.51 -2.68
CA GLN A 12 6.23 15.75 -2.54
C GLN A 12 7.02 14.53 -2.10
N ASP A 13 6.39 13.64 -1.35
CA ASP A 13 7.06 12.51 -0.71
C ASP A 13 7.07 11.24 -1.56
N ARG A 14 6.47 11.28 -2.73
CA ARG A 14 6.23 10.10 -3.59
C ARG A 14 7.47 9.24 -3.80
N SER A 15 8.59 9.82 -4.20
CA SER A 15 9.81 9.05 -4.49
C SER A 15 10.42 8.44 -3.24
N LEU A 16 10.37 9.14 -2.10
CA LEU A 16 10.84 8.62 -0.82
C LEU A 16 9.97 7.48 -0.32
N VAL A 17 8.65 7.59 -0.50
CA VAL A 17 7.71 6.51 -0.16
C VAL A 17 8.00 5.26 -0.98
N TYR A 18 8.14 5.39 -2.30
CA TYR A 18 8.48 4.25 -3.16
C TYR A 18 9.81 3.60 -2.76
N SER A 19 10.84 4.39 -2.44
CA SER A 19 12.13 3.86 -2.01
C SER A 19 12.04 3.10 -0.69
N ALA A 20 11.32 3.63 0.29
CA ALA A 20 11.12 2.96 1.58
C ALA A 20 10.32 1.66 1.42
N GLU A 21 9.25 1.69 0.65
CA GLU A 21 8.41 0.51 0.40
C GLU A 21 9.13 -0.55 -0.45
N ASP A 22 9.98 -0.16 -1.39
CA ASP A 22 10.80 -1.08 -2.17
C ASP A 22 11.79 -1.84 -1.27
N LEU A 23 12.45 -1.15 -0.36
CA LEU A 23 13.33 -1.78 0.63
C LEU A 23 12.58 -2.80 1.50
N TRP A 24 11.41 -2.43 1.99
CA TRP A 24 10.53 -3.29 2.77
C TRP A 24 10.04 -4.50 1.96
N SER A 25 9.59 -4.29 0.72
CA SER A 25 9.13 -5.35 -0.16
C SER A 25 10.22 -6.36 -0.48
N LYS A 26 11.46 -5.92 -0.68
CA LYS A 26 12.61 -6.81 -0.88
C LYS A 26 12.88 -7.70 0.33
N ALA A 27 12.70 -7.18 1.53
CA ALA A 27 12.80 -7.99 2.74
C ALA A 27 11.69 -9.05 2.80
N LEU A 28 10.47 -8.72 2.39
CA LEU A 28 9.36 -9.66 2.28
C LEU A 28 9.55 -10.71 1.17
N ASP A 29 10.27 -10.40 0.11
CA ASP A 29 10.59 -11.39 -0.94
C ASP A 29 11.40 -12.56 -0.38
N ARG A 30 12.29 -12.27 0.56
CA ARG A 30 13.09 -13.27 1.24
C ARG A 30 12.32 -13.97 2.35
N GLY A 31 11.62 -13.21 3.17
CA GLY A 31 11.05 -13.68 4.44
C GLY A 31 12.13 -14.07 5.45
N GLY A 32 11.74 -14.66 6.56
CA GLY A 32 12.66 -15.15 7.59
C GLY A 32 13.21 -14.03 8.48
N VAL A 33 14.38 -14.29 9.07
CA VAL A 33 14.99 -13.37 10.04
C VAL A 33 15.80 -12.29 9.31
N VAL A 34 15.52 -11.03 9.60
CA VAL A 34 16.26 -9.87 9.07
C VAL A 34 16.68 -8.94 10.20
N ASN A 35 17.88 -8.36 10.06
CA ASN A 35 18.36 -7.31 10.93
C ASN A 35 18.19 -5.96 10.23
N PHE A 36 17.56 -5.01 10.89
CA PHE A 36 17.29 -3.70 10.33
C PHE A 36 17.35 -2.64 11.43
N PHE A 37 18.17 -1.62 11.24
CA PHE A 37 18.39 -0.55 12.24
C PHE A 37 18.73 -1.08 13.65
N GLY A 38 19.53 -2.12 13.74
CA GLY A 38 19.94 -2.73 15.02
C GLY A 38 18.88 -3.62 15.67
N SER A 39 17.73 -3.80 15.06
CA SER A 39 16.66 -4.69 15.53
C SER A 39 16.53 -5.92 14.65
N THR A 40 16.07 -7.02 15.23
CA THR A 40 15.82 -8.29 14.51
C THR A 40 14.33 -8.48 14.32
N PHE A 41 13.92 -8.75 13.08
CA PHE A 41 12.54 -9.01 12.68
C PHE A 41 12.41 -10.40 12.09
N THR A 42 11.28 -11.06 12.35
CA THR A 42 10.89 -12.29 11.66
C THR A 42 9.74 -11.96 10.71
N LEU A 43 9.96 -12.16 9.42
CA LEU A 43 9.02 -11.77 8.37
C LEU A 43 8.44 -12.99 7.66
N PRO A 44 7.14 -12.95 7.28
CA PRO A 44 6.62 -13.89 6.31
C PRO A 44 7.24 -13.62 4.94
N GLN A 45 7.27 -14.62 4.09
CA GLN A 45 7.56 -14.43 2.68
C GLN A 45 6.29 -13.99 1.96
N GLN A 46 6.36 -12.88 1.20
CA GLN A 46 5.20 -12.44 0.44
C GLN A 46 4.89 -13.36 -0.72
N LYS A 47 3.61 -13.45 -1.06
CA LYS A 47 3.11 -14.25 -2.18
C LYS A 47 3.20 -13.47 -3.48
N ILE A 48 3.31 -14.23 -4.57
CA ILE A 48 3.08 -13.73 -5.92
C ILE A 48 1.68 -14.20 -6.33
N LEU A 49 0.79 -13.25 -6.64
CA LEU A 49 -0.59 -13.52 -7.03
C LEU A 49 -0.66 -13.62 -8.56
N GLY A 50 -0.76 -14.83 -9.09
CA GLY A 50 -0.53 -15.12 -10.50
C GLY A 50 -1.59 -14.63 -11.47
N ASP A 51 -2.82 -14.32 -11.00
CA ASP A 51 -3.92 -13.92 -11.87
C ASP A 51 -4.88 -12.93 -11.18
N LEU A 52 -5.73 -12.27 -11.98
CA LEU A 52 -6.71 -11.31 -11.49
C LEU A 52 -7.71 -11.92 -10.51
N SER A 53 -8.11 -13.17 -10.73
CA SER A 53 -9.05 -13.85 -9.86
C SER A 53 -8.47 -14.03 -8.45
N ALA A 54 -7.19 -14.41 -8.35
CA ALA A 54 -6.50 -14.51 -7.07
C ALA A 54 -6.38 -13.15 -6.37
N MET A 55 -6.05 -12.09 -7.11
CA MET A 55 -5.97 -10.74 -6.59
C MET A 55 -7.33 -10.23 -6.10
N GLN A 56 -8.39 -10.47 -6.87
CA GLN A 56 -9.74 -10.07 -6.49
C GLN A 56 -10.20 -10.79 -5.22
N ARG A 57 -9.98 -12.10 -5.12
CA ARG A 57 -10.32 -12.87 -3.90
C ARG A 57 -9.56 -12.35 -2.69
N THR A 58 -8.29 -11.99 -2.86
CA THR A 58 -7.46 -11.44 -1.80
C THR A 58 -8.02 -10.11 -1.30
N VAL A 59 -8.32 -9.20 -2.21
CA VAL A 59 -8.92 -7.89 -1.88
C VAL A 59 -10.30 -8.06 -1.23
N ASP A 60 -11.14 -8.94 -1.74
CA ASP A 60 -12.46 -9.22 -1.17
C ASP A 60 -12.33 -9.73 0.27
N PHE A 61 -11.36 -10.60 0.53
CA PHE A 61 -11.07 -11.09 1.87
C PHE A 61 -10.65 -9.92 2.81
N TRP A 62 -9.81 -9.01 2.35
CA TRP A 62 -9.41 -7.83 3.12
C TRP A 62 -10.62 -6.91 3.41
N LEU A 63 -11.46 -6.66 2.42
CA LEU A 63 -12.64 -5.81 2.56
C LEU A 63 -13.65 -6.37 3.56
N GLN A 64 -13.73 -7.69 3.71
CA GLN A 64 -14.63 -8.34 4.65
C GLN A 64 -14.09 -8.40 6.07
N SER A 65 -12.84 -8.06 6.29
CA SER A 65 -12.22 -8.09 7.61
C SER A 65 -12.81 -7.04 8.53
N LYS A 66 -13.32 -7.49 9.68
CA LYS A 66 -13.82 -6.59 10.72
C LYS A 66 -12.69 -5.70 11.27
N ALA A 67 -11.46 -6.21 11.33
CA ALA A 67 -10.32 -5.45 11.80
C ALA A 67 -10.03 -4.24 10.88
N LEU A 68 -10.04 -4.43 9.56
CA LEU A 68 -9.86 -3.34 8.60
C LEU A 68 -11.08 -2.42 8.54
N GLN A 69 -12.29 -2.96 8.59
CA GLN A 69 -13.52 -2.16 8.59
C GLN A 69 -13.61 -1.24 9.82
N SER A 70 -13.13 -1.68 10.98
CA SER A 70 -13.13 -0.83 12.18
C SER A 70 -12.11 0.31 12.09
N ARG A 71 -11.02 0.11 11.36
CA ARG A 71 -9.98 1.13 11.15
C ARG A 71 -10.33 2.08 10.01
N PHE A 72 -11.03 1.58 9.01
CA PHE A 72 -11.43 2.32 7.81
C PHE A 72 -12.93 2.12 7.56
N PRO A 73 -13.79 2.80 8.32
CA PRO A 73 -15.25 2.51 8.32
C PRO A 73 -15.95 2.80 6.99
N ASN A 74 -15.32 3.55 6.09
CA ASN A 74 -15.91 3.94 4.80
C ASN A 74 -15.40 3.12 3.61
N LEU A 75 -14.84 1.91 3.86
CA LEU A 75 -14.38 1.04 2.79
C LEU A 75 -15.53 0.62 1.88
N GLY A 76 -15.52 1.11 0.65
CA GLY A 76 -16.44 0.70 -0.40
C GLY A 76 -15.93 -0.49 -1.21
N PRO A 77 -16.73 -0.93 -2.19
CA PRO A 77 -16.32 -2.03 -3.09
C PRO A 77 -15.07 -1.66 -3.88
N LEU A 78 -14.27 -2.68 -4.22
CA LEU A 78 -13.00 -2.53 -4.92
C LEU A 78 -12.87 -3.61 -5.99
N VAL A 79 -12.57 -3.20 -7.22
CA VAL A 79 -12.40 -4.09 -8.35
C VAL A 79 -10.93 -4.08 -8.77
N VAL A 80 -10.35 -5.26 -8.97
CA VAL A 80 -9.01 -5.42 -9.52
C VAL A 80 -9.14 -5.73 -11.01
N ARG A 81 -8.47 -4.95 -11.85
CA ARG A 81 -8.43 -5.16 -13.29
C ARG A 81 -7.00 -5.21 -13.83
N GLY A 82 -6.83 -5.82 -14.99
CA GLY A 82 -5.57 -5.78 -15.70
C GLY A 82 -5.37 -4.45 -16.42
N ARG A 83 -4.11 -4.13 -16.72
CA ARG A 83 -3.73 -3.06 -17.64
C ARG A 83 -2.56 -3.53 -18.50
N LYS A 84 -2.44 -2.97 -19.68
CA LYS A 84 -1.34 -3.26 -20.61
C LYS A 84 -0.22 -2.24 -20.46
N GLY A 85 1.02 -2.68 -20.73
CA GLY A 85 2.21 -1.83 -20.77
C GLY A 85 3.07 -1.89 -19.51
N GLU A 86 4.24 -1.25 -19.59
CA GLU A 86 5.26 -1.25 -18.52
C GLU A 86 4.99 -0.25 -17.40
N ARG A 87 3.82 0.37 -17.40
CA ARG A 87 3.44 1.33 -16.36
C ARG A 87 3.19 0.63 -15.04
N LYS A 88 3.40 1.36 -13.96
CA LYS A 88 3.12 0.88 -12.59
C LYS A 88 1.65 0.52 -12.41
N ALA A 89 1.37 -0.35 -11.43
CA ALA A 89 0.03 -0.48 -10.87
C ALA A 89 -0.47 0.88 -10.38
N HIS A 90 -1.78 1.09 -10.40
CA HIS A 90 -2.36 2.30 -9.85
C HIS A 90 -3.74 2.07 -9.25
N TYR A 91 -4.12 2.96 -8.34
CA TYR A 91 -5.46 3.05 -7.77
C TYR A 91 -6.25 4.14 -8.50
N GLU A 92 -7.51 3.85 -8.81
CA GLU A 92 -8.46 4.81 -9.37
C GLU A 92 -9.49 5.17 -8.27
N PRO A 93 -9.79 6.47 -8.05
CA PRO A 93 -10.59 6.90 -6.89
C PRO A 93 -12.02 6.37 -6.81
N ASP A 94 -12.53 5.80 -7.89
CA ASP A 94 -13.84 5.15 -7.94
C ASP A 94 -13.83 3.69 -7.45
N GLY A 95 -12.72 3.22 -6.90
CA GLY A 95 -12.60 1.87 -6.34
C GLY A 95 -12.10 0.83 -7.34
N VAL A 96 -11.07 1.17 -8.10
CA VAL A 96 -10.42 0.25 -9.04
C VAL A 96 -8.91 0.21 -8.78
N ILE A 97 -8.35 -1.00 -8.75
CA ILE A 97 -6.91 -1.23 -8.79
C ILE A 97 -6.56 -1.80 -10.17
N ALA A 98 -5.67 -1.14 -10.90
CA ALA A 98 -5.19 -1.58 -12.20
C ALA A 98 -3.79 -2.16 -12.08
N ILE A 99 -3.61 -3.42 -12.50
CA ILE A 99 -2.37 -4.19 -12.36
C ILE A 99 -1.83 -4.55 -13.75
N PRO A 100 -0.55 -4.22 -14.06
CA PRO A 100 0.11 -4.70 -15.27
C PRO A 100 0.53 -6.16 -15.10
N LEU A 101 -0.37 -7.09 -15.41
CA LEU A 101 -0.21 -8.53 -15.14
C LEU A 101 0.97 -9.18 -15.88
N ASP A 102 1.42 -8.59 -16.97
CA ASP A 102 2.59 -9.04 -17.73
C ASP A 102 3.92 -8.67 -17.05
N GLN A 103 3.87 -7.93 -15.96
CA GLN A 103 5.04 -7.53 -15.17
C GLN A 103 5.10 -8.33 -13.87
N PRO A 104 6.07 -9.26 -13.70
CA PRO A 104 6.14 -10.11 -12.49
C PRO A 104 6.20 -9.33 -11.18
N TRP A 105 6.90 -8.17 -11.15
CA TRP A 105 7.01 -7.33 -9.96
C TRP A 105 5.64 -6.78 -9.50
N ALA A 106 4.70 -6.57 -10.43
CA ALA A 106 3.38 -6.02 -10.12
C ALA A 106 2.43 -7.06 -9.48
N CYS A 107 2.80 -8.33 -9.53
CA CYS A 107 1.98 -9.42 -8.99
C CYS A 107 2.28 -9.76 -7.53
N LYS A 108 3.17 -9.02 -6.87
CA LYS A 108 3.50 -9.19 -5.46
C LYS A 108 2.40 -8.66 -4.55
N GLU A 109 2.20 -9.31 -3.40
CA GLU A 109 1.27 -8.84 -2.37
C GLU A 109 1.56 -7.40 -1.93
N ALA A 110 2.82 -7.00 -1.80
CA ALA A 110 3.18 -5.64 -1.40
C ALA A 110 2.67 -4.56 -2.36
N VAL A 111 2.61 -4.85 -3.66
CA VAL A 111 2.02 -3.95 -4.66
C VAL A 111 0.51 -3.82 -4.45
N LEU A 112 -0.17 -4.94 -4.24
CA LEU A 112 -1.61 -4.94 -3.98
C LEU A 112 -1.95 -4.21 -2.66
N VAL A 113 -1.13 -4.39 -1.64
CA VAL A 113 -1.24 -3.67 -0.35
C VAL A 113 -1.09 -2.16 -0.55
N HIS A 114 -0.12 -1.72 -1.37
CA HIS A 114 0.08 -0.30 -1.70
C HIS A 114 -1.18 0.32 -2.31
N GLU A 115 -1.75 -0.33 -3.32
CA GLU A 115 -2.94 0.19 -4.00
C GLU A 115 -4.19 0.10 -3.10
N PHE A 116 -4.30 -0.93 -2.27
CA PHE A 116 -5.36 -1.05 -1.27
C PHE A 116 -5.26 0.05 -0.19
N ALA A 117 -4.05 0.42 0.21
CA ALA A 117 -3.84 1.53 1.15
C ALA A 117 -4.34 2.87 0.58
N HIS A 118 -4.19 3.10 -0.72
CA HIS A 118 -4.82 4.24 -1.38
C HIS A 118 -6.34 4.21 -1.26
N HIS A 119 -6.96 3.05 -1.41
CA HIS A 119 -8.41 2.90 -1.22
C HIS A 119 -8.85 3.23 0.21
N CYS A 120 -8.06 2.82 1.21
CA CYS A 120 -8.33 3.12 2.62
C CYS A 120 -8.21 4.60 2.97
N ALA A 121 -7.28 5.32 2.34
CA ALA A 121 -6.89 6.68 2.73
C ALA A 121 -7.20 7.73 1.66
N TRP A 122 -7.94 7.38 0.61
CA TRP A 122 -8.18 8.31 -0.48
C TRP A 122 -8.85 9.59 0.00
N SER A 123 -8.28 10.73 -0.38
CA SER A 123 -8.84 12.05 -0.12
C SER A 123 -8.37 13.03 -1.20
N THR A 124 -9.26 13.92 -1.61
CA THR A 124 -8.91 15.04 -2.50
C THR A 124 -8.18 16.16 -1.77
N ASP A 125 -8.20 16.13 -0.44
CA ASP A 125 -7.67 17.18 0.42
C ASP A 125 -6.28 16.87 1.00
N ALA A 126 -5.68 15.76 0.60
CA ALA A 126 -4.38 15.33 1.09
C ALA A 126 -3.50 14.82 -0.06
N PRO A 127 -2.15 14.91 0.08
CA PRO A 127 -1.24 14.30 -0.87
C PRO A 127 -1.46 12.78 -0.95
N ALA A 128 -1.35 12.21 -2.15
CA ALA A 128 -1.63 10.79 -2.38
C ALA A 128 -0.74 9.86 -1.53
N HIS A 129 0.53 10.21 -1.31
CA HIS A 129 1.48 9.45 -0.49
C HIS A 129 1.85 10.18 0.81
N GLY A 130 0.96 11.02 1.31
CA GLY A 130 1.13 11.78 2.55
C GLY A 130 0.98 10.92 3.82
N PRO A 131 1.02 11.56 5.00
CA PRO A 131 0.97 10.85 6.30
C PRO A 131 -0.25 9.93 6.46
N ALA A 132 -1.42 10.33 5.96
CA ALA A 132 -2.63 9.50 6.04
C ALA A 132 -2.51 8.21 5.21
N TYR A 133 -1.96 8.30 4.00
CA TYR A 133 -1.65 7.12 3.18
C TYR A 133 -0.67 6.21 3.91
N ARG A 134 0.43 6.76 4.44
CA ARG A 134 1.45 5.97 5.14
C ARG A 134 0.90 5.27 6.37
N HIS A 135 -0.01 5.94 7.10
CA HIS A 135 -0.73 5.30 8.20
C HIS A 135 -1.55 4.11 7.70
N ALA A 136 -2.35 4.30 6.64
CA ALA A 136 -3.13 3.22 6.04
C ALA A 136 -2.23 2.07 5.58
N MET A 137 -1.09 2.37 4.96
CA MET A 137 -0.13 1.37 4.50
C MET A 137 0.40 0.52 5.66
N VAL A 138 0.77 1.13 6.78
CA VAL A 138 1.22 0.42 7.99
C VAL A 138 0.11 -0.46 8.57
N GLU A 139 -1.12 0.04 8.63
CA GLU A 139 -2.26 -0.72 9.15
C GLU A 139 -2.62 -1.93 8.28
N VAL A 140 -2.62 -1.75 6.96
CA VAL A 140 -2.87 -2.86 6.02
C VAL A 140 -1.71 -3.86 6.06
N ALA A 141 -0.47 -3.39 6.12
CA ALA A 141 0.70 -4.26 6.26
C ALA A 141 0.63 -5.10 7.54
N ASN A 142 0.19 -4.52 8.66
CA ASN A 142 -0.03 -5.24 9.91
C ASN A 142 -1.06 -6.37 9.75
N PHE A 143 -2.15 -6.08 9.06
CA PHE A 143 -3.20 -7.07 8.81
C PHE A 143 -2.73 -8.21 7.89
N VAL A 144 -2.01 -7.88 6.81
CA VAL A 144 -1.61 -8.85 5.78
C VAL A 144 -0.36 -9.65 6.19
N PHE A 145 0.65 -8.98 6.74
CA PHE A 145 1.98 -9.55 6.99
C PHE A 145 2.34 -9.69 8.47
N GLY A 146 1.56 -9.12 9.37
CA GLY A 146 1.79 -9.17 10.80
C GLY A 146 2.54 -7.96 11.36
N ALA A 147 2.60 -7.92 12.70
CA ALA A 147 3.11 -6.76 13.44
C ALA A 147 4.59 -6.44 13.16
N GLU A 148 5.43 -7.47 12.99
CA GLU A 148 6.86 -7.26 12.72
C GLU A 148 7.09 -6.63 11.34
N ALA A 149 6.36 -7.10 10.32
CA ALA A 149 6.42 -6.49 8.98
C ALA A 149 5.93 -5.04 8.98
N ALA A 150 4.87 -4.74 9.72
CA ALA A 150 4.37 -3.37 9.88
C ALA A 150 5.39 -2.46 10.60
N LEU A 151 6.04 -2.98 11.63
CA LEU A 151 7.06 -2.25 12.37
C LEU A 151 8.29 -1.97 11.49
N LEU A 152 8.70 -2.93 10.67
CA LEU A 152 9.77 -2.74 9.70
C LEU A 152 9.43 -1.66 8.67
N LEU A 153 8.19 -1.65 8.16
CA LEU A 153 7.72 -0.61 7.24
C LEU A 153 7.76 0.78 7.88
N ARG A 154 7.28 0.88 9.12
CA ARG A 154 7.36 2.13 9.88
C ARG A 154 8.81 2.60 10.06
N ALA A 155 9.72 1.68 10.39
CA ALA A 155 11.15 1.99 10.49
C ALA A 155 11.74 2.46 9.17
N ALA A 156 11.32 1.88 8.03
CA ALA A 156 11.75 2.31 6.72
C ALA A 156 11.26 3.74 6.38
N TYR A 157 10.02 4.06 6.74
CA TYR A 157 9.51 5.42 6.61
C TYR A 157 10.28 6.42 7.49
N ASP A 158 10.49 6.08 8.76
CA ASP A 158 11.27 6.92 9.69
C ASP A 158 12.69 7.17 9.17
N GLY A 159 13.35 6.13 8.66
CA GLY A 159 14.69 6.23 8.09
C GLY A 159 14.76 7.13 6.85
N ALA A 160 13.65 7.29 6.14
CA ALA A 160 13.52 8.20 5.00
C ALA A 160 13.03 9.61 5.41
N GLY A 161 12.82 9.87 6.70
CA GLY A 161 12.30 11.15 7.20
C GLY A 161 10.81 11.35 6.95
N LEU A 162 10.05 10.28 6.77
CA LEU A 162 8.63 10.31 6.45
C LEU A 162 7.79 10.09 7.70
N GLU A 163 6.99 11.07 8.08
CA GLU A 163 6.05 10.96 9.18
C GLU A 163 4.86 10.06 8.81
N VAL A 164 4.38 9.30 9.79
CA VAL A 164 3.16 8.50 9.69
C VAL A 164 2.11 9.16 10.59
N ALA A 165 0.90 9.39 10.06
CA ALA A 165 -0.17 9.97 10.86
C ALA A 165 -0.53 9.04 12.03
N ASP A 166 -0.88 9.64 13.17
CA ASP A 166 -1.38 8.89 14.31
C ASP A 166 -2.78 8.35 14.03
N ALA A 167 -3.13 7.23 14.66
CA ALA A 167 -4.49 6.73 14.64
C ALA A 167 -5.42 7.73 15.36
N THR A 168 -6.45 8.20 14.69
CA THR A 168 -7.50 9.06 15.28
C THR A 168 -8.57 8.22 15.93
#